data_ae5e98ab55cc552d6eee9c9197550f9d
#
_entry.id   ae5e98ab55cc552d6eee9c9197550f9d
#
_cell.length_a   1.000
_cell.length_b   1.000
_cell.length_c   1.000
_cell.angle_alpha   90.00
_cell.angle_beta   90.00
_cell.angle_gamma   90.00
#
_symmetry.space_group_name_H-M   'P 1'
#
loop_
_entity.id
_entity.type
_entity.pdbx_description
1 polymer ?
#
loop_
_entity_poly.entity_id
_entity_poly.type
_entity_poly.pdbx_seq_one_letter_code
_entity_poly.pdbx_strand_id
1 'polypeptide(L)'
;MSTAPGVIKLLGEHAVVYGKLSIAAAITLYAHAYSTKRGSDFAIKLKDFGKEVKLTSEELDNIYASYNKKKSFEEYAKLGYGVALPYATIASIMARNSSLDGLEIEISSDIPVQKGYASSAACSLAFALELAKQIGANIDSKILEVAREGDKVIHKSEGAGKIDINTSFYGGIVSYSSEMGARKENIDVHLNIFIVDTGPKKSTAETVGHVRELYEKDRQGTERILNEIDACSRKGIELLKTGDKRGFGEIMYRNQELLNMLGVSSEGLELVVKKAKENNLLGAKLSGGGGGGIAIVLADDDAETKVFSDLGFEVKKVSIDYEGAK
;
A
#
# COMPACT_ATOMS: atom_id res chain seq x y z
N MET A 1 9.28 -12.46 15.88
CA MET A 1 9.43 -11.44 14.83
C MET A 1 8.52 -11.77 13.68
N SER A 2 7.79 -10.78 13.20
CA SER A 2 7.00 -10.86 11.97
C SER A 2 7.45 -9.79 10.99
N THR A 3 7.33 -10.08 9.70
CA THR A 3 7.68 -9.16 8.62
C THR A 3 6.56 -9.09 7.60
N ALA A 4 6.39 -7.93 6.97
CA ALA A 4 5.43 -7.76 5.88
C ALA A 4 6.03 -6.88 4.79
N PRO A 5 5.97 -7.29 3.51
CA PRO A 5 6.54 -6.53 2.40
C PRO A 5 5.71 -5.29 2.07
N GLY A 6 6.38 -4.25 1.58
CA GLY A 6 5.75 -3.11 0.93
C GLY A 6 5.07 -3.51 -0.37
N VAL A 7 4.23 -2.61 -0.88
CA VAL A 7 3.43 -2.88 -2.08
C VAL A 7 3.51 -1.70 -3.05
N ILE A 8 3.63 -2.01 -4.33
CA ILE A 8 3.49 -1.05 -5.42
C ILE A 8 2.27 -1.41 -6.28
N LYS A 9 1.61 -0.39 -6.82
CA LYS A 9 0.55 -0.57 -7.80
C LYS A 9 1.17 -0.69 -9.19
N LEU A 10 0.90 -1.79 -9.86
CA LEU A 10 1.35 -2.01 -11.22
C LEU A 10 0.39 -1.38 -12.23
N LEU A 11 -0.92 -1.58 -12.05
CA LEU A 11 -1.99 -1.05 -12.92
C LEU A 11 -3.29 -0.88 -12.14
N GLY A 12 -4.20 -0.02 -12.62
CA GLY A 12 -5.56 0.06 -12.10
C GLY A 12 -5.79 1.08 -10.98
N GLU A 13 -4.83 1.99 -10.74
CA GLU A 13 -4.99 3.09 -9.80
C GLU A 13 -6.22 3.93 -10.16
N HIS A 14 -6.86 4.51 -9.17
CA HIS A 14 -8.13 5.25 -9.25
C HIS A 14 -9.31 4.42 -9.77
N ALA A 15 -9.16 3.63 -10.84
CA ALA A 15 -10.23 2.80 -11.38
C ALA A 15 -10.74 1.77 -10.36
N VAL A 16 -9.87 1.27 -9.49
CA VAL A 16 -10.22 0.34 -8.40
C VAL A 16 -11.25 0.92 -7.42
N VAL A 17 -11.26 2.24 -7.22
CA VAL A 17 -12.26 2.94 -6.38
C VAL A 17 -13.66 2.83 -6.98
N TYR A 18 -13.74 2.69 -8.31
CA TYR A 18 -14.97 2.52 -9.09
C TYR A 18 -15.25 1.05 -9.45
N GLY A 19 -14.68 0.12 -8.68
CA GLY A 19 -14.96 -1.32 -8.82
C GLY A 19 -14.18 -2.05 -9.92
N LYS A 20 -13.30 -1.34 -10.65
CA LYS A 20 -12.50 -1.91 -11.72
C LYS A 20 -11.32 -2.72 -11.20
N LEU A 21 -10.66 -3.49 -12.07
CA LEU A 21 -9.53 -4.32 -11.74
C LEU A 21 -8.27 -3.49 -11.49
N SER A 22 -7.55 -3.81 -10.41
CA SER A 22 -6.22 -3.30 -10.13
C SER A 22 -5.25 -4.46 -9.91
N ILE A 23 -3.98 -4.22 -10.20
CA ILE A 23 -2.88 -5.17 -9.99
C ILE A 23 -1.84 -4.49 -9.10
N ALA A 24 -1.42 -5.20 -8.07
CA ALA A 24 -0.35 -4.78 -7.18
C ALA A 24 0.70 -5.89 -7.03
N ALA A 25 1.90 -5.50 -6.68
CA ALA A 25 2.99 -6.43 -6.39
C ALA A 25 3.61 -6.15 -5.02
N ALA A 26 3.88 -7.20 -4.26
CA ALA A 26 4.71 -7.13 -3.06
C ALA A 26 6.18 -6.94 -3.47
N ILE A 27 6.93 -6.15 -2.72
CA ILE A 27 8.32 -5.80 -3.03
C ILE A 27 9.26 -6.08 -1.86
N THR A 28 10.54 -6.27 -2.16
CA THR A 28 11.60 -6.60 -1.21
C THR A 28 12.04 -5.41 -0.33
N LEU A 29 11.08 -4.73 0.27
CA LEU A 29 11.22 -3.73 1.33
C LEU A 29 10.21 -4.08 2.43
N TYR A 30 10.62 -4.12 3.69
CA TYR A 30 9.82 -4.74 4.72
C TYR A 30 9.49 -3.81 5.89
N ALA A 31 8.32 -4.01 6.45
CA ALA A 31 8.00 -3.62 7.82
C ALA A 31 8.29 -4.80 8.75
N HIS A 32 8.74 -4.49 9.96
CA HIS A 32 9.16 -5.46 10.97
C HIS A 32 8.42 -5.21 12.27
N ALA A 33 7.97 -6.28 12.92
CA ALA A 33 7.40 -6.24 14.26
C ALA A 33 8.13 -7.24 15.17
N TYR A 34 8.57 -6.78 16.32
CA TYR A 34 9.29 -7.56 17.31
C TYR A 34 8.53 -7.52 18.64
N SER A 35 8.34 -8.67 19.26
CA SER A 35 7.74 -8.76 20.58
C SER A 35 8.77 -9.06 21.66
N THR A 36 8.58 -8.47 22.81
CA THR A 36 9.27 -8.81 24.06
C THR A 36 8.27 -8.86 25.20
N LYS A 37 8.59 -9.60 26.27
CA LYS A 37 7.79 -9.60 27.50
C LYS A 37 8.50 -8.76 28.54
N ARG A 38 7.88 -7.63 28.96
CA ARG A 38 8.42 -6.71 29.96
C ARG A 38 7.30 -6.03 30.75
N GLY A 39 7.47 -5.98 32.08
CA GLY A 39 6.53 -5.25 32.94
C GLY A 39 5.14 -5.88 33.03
N SER A 40 4.13 -5.05 33.32
CA SER A 40 2.72 -5.45 33.53
C SER A 40 1.81 -4.95 32.41
N ASP A 41 2.17 -3.84 31.74
CA ASP A 41 1.32 -3.16 30.77
C ASP A 41 1.64 -3.61 29.34
N PHE A 42 0.70 -3.43 28.44
CA PHE A 42 0.95 -3.56 27.01
C PHE A 42 1.65 -2.32 26.48
N ALA A 43 2.71 -2.49 25.69
CA ALA A 43 3.46 -1.37 25.12
C ALA A 43 3.61 -1.48 23.60
N ILE A 44 3.47 -0.35 22.92
CA ILE A 44 3.71 -0.19 21.49
C ILE A 44 4.88 0.78 21.30
N LYS A 45 5.95 0.34 20.65
CA LYS A 45 7.09 1.16 20.28
C LYS A 45 7.14 1.38 18.78
N LEU A 46 7.13 2.63 18.36
CA LEU A 46 7.26 3.06 16.99
C LEU A 46 8.68 3.61 16.79
N LYS A 47 9.61 2.75 16.41
CA LYS A 47 11.05 3.05 16.34
C LYS A 47 11.34 4.22 15.42
N ASP A 48 10.75 4.23 14.24
CA ASP A 48 10.98 5.26 13.22
C ASP A 48 10.43 6.64 13.61
N PHE A 49 9.54 6.69 14.60
CA PHE A 49 8.95 7.92 15.15
C PHE A 49 9.50 8.29 16.53
N GLY A 50 10.37 7.45 17.10
CA GLY A 50 10.88 7.63 18.46
C GLY A 50 9.76 7.69 19.52
N LYS A 51 8.64 6.98 19.31
CA LYS A 51 7.46 7.06 20.15
C LYS A 51 7.16 5.73 20.83
N GLU A 52 6.84 5.80 22.12
CA GLU A 52 6.34 4.68 22.91
C GLU A 52 5.00 5.06 23.55
N VAL A 53 4.06 4.12 23.56
CA VAL A 53 2.77 4.24 24.24
C VAL A 53 2.56 2.98 25.06
N LYS A 54 2.21 3.16 26.32
CA LYS A 54 1.78 2.08 27.23
C LYS A 54 0.28 2.14 27.39
N LEU A 55 -0.36 1.00 27.41
CA LEU A 55 -1.81 0.86 27.44
C LEU A 55 -2.18 -0.18 28.50
N THR A 56 -3.04 0.22 29.41
CA THR A 56 -3.71 -0.68 30.33
C THR A 56 -4.85 -1.44 29.63
N SER A 57 -5.33 -2.52 30.22
CA SER A 57 -6.50 -3.25 29.72
C SER A 57 -7.74 -2.37 29.64
N GLU A 58 -7.94 -1.44 30.57
CA GLU A 58 -9.05 -0.47 30.56
C GLU A 58 -8.95 0.50 29.38
N GLU A 59 -7.74 1.00 29.09
CA GLU A 59 -7.52 1.87 27.92
C GLU A 59 -7.77 1.14 26.60
N LEU A 60 -7.37 -0.13 26.48
CA LEU A 60 -7.69 -0.97 25.31
C LEU A 60 -9.19 -1.16 25.14
N ASP A 61 -9.93 -1.40 26.23
CA ASP A 61 -11.40 -1.49 26.20
C ASP A 61 -12.06 -0.18 25.77
N ASN A 62 -11.56 0.96 26.25
CA ASN A 62 -12.04 2.29 25.86
C ASN A 62 -11.76 2.60 24.38
N ILE A 63 -10.58 2.22 23.87
CA ILE A 63 -10.21 2.36 22.46
C ILE A 63 -11.16 1.52 21.59
N TYR A 64 -11.38 0.24 21.95
CA TYR A 64 -12.31 -0.65 21.24
C TYR A 64 -13.74 -0.10 21.22
N ALA A 65 -14.25 0.33 22.38
CA ALA A 65 -15.59 0.91 22.48
C ALA A 65 -15.74 2.18 21.63
N SER A 66 -14.73 3.06 21.66
CA SER A 66 -14.69 4.29 20.88
C SER A 66 -14.60 4.01 19.39
N TYR A 67 -13.82 3.01 18.97
CA TYR A 67 -13.70 2.60 17.58
C TYR A 67 -15.06 2.13 17.02
N ASN A 68 -15.78 1.28 17.75
CA ASN A 68 -17.07 0.74 17.30
C ASN A 68 -18.21 1.80 17.30
N LYS A 69 -18.08 2.84 18.13
CA LYS A 69 -19.07 3.93 18.24
C LYS A 69 -18.72 5.16 17.40
N LYS A 70 -17.56 5.15 16.72
CA LYS A 70 -17.10 6.32 15.96
C LYS A 70 -18.11 6.75 14.90
N LYS A 71 -18.39 8.05 14.82
CA LYS A 71 -19.16 8.64 13.74
C LYS A 71 -18.29 8.99 12.53
N SER A 72 -17.02 9.31 12.79
CA SER A 72 -16.00 9.55 11.78
C SER A 72 -14.60 9.18 12.30
N PHE A 73 -13.65 9.00 11.39
CA PHE A 73 -12.25 8.79 11.77
C PHE A 73 -11.60 10.04 12.35
N GLU A 74 -12.07 11.25 11.97
CA GLU A 74 -11.63 12.53 12.54
C GLU A 74 -12.03 12.64 14.02
N GLU A 75 -13.25 12.23 14.36
CA GLU A 75 -13.71 12.15 15.75
C GLU A 75 -12.89 11.15 16.53
N TYR A 76 -12.67 9.96 15.98
CA TYR A 76 -11.89 8.90 16.60
C TYR A 76 -10.43 9.30 16.86
N ALA A 77 -9.82 10.06 15.94
CA ALA A 77 -8.44 10.53 16.09
C ALA A 77 -8.25 11.50 17.30
N LYS A 78 -9.32 12.08 17.85
CA LYS A 78 -9.28 12.94 19.05
C LYS A 78 -8.94 12.17 20.33
N LEU A 79 -8.91 10.83 20.34
CA LEU A 79 -8.42 10.03 21.46
C LEU A 79 -6.96 10.32 21.84
N GLY A 80 -6.19 10.94 20.95
CA GLY A 80 -4.91 11.54 21.31
C GLY A 80 -3.68 10.62 21.21
N TYR A 81 -3.81 9.38 20.74
CA TYR A 81 -2.65 8.46 20.58
C TYR A 81 -1.78 8.78 19.36
N GLY A 82 -2.22 9.70 18.49
CA GLY A 82 -1.47 10.13 17.30
C GLY A 82 -1.11 8.96 16.38
N VAL A 83 0.18 8.86 16.01
CA VAL A 83 0.68 7.80 15.12
C VAL A 83 0.61 6.38 15.70
N ALA A 84 0.36 6.23 17.02
CA ALA A 84 0.17 4.93 17.65
C ALA A 84 -1.30 4.44 17.61
N LEU A 85 -2.27 5.33 17.32
CA LEU A 85 -3.69 4.98 17.33
C LEU A 85 -4.05 3.79 16.42
N PRO A 86 -3.51 3.66 15.20
CA PRO A 86 -3.79 2.50 14.35
C PRO A 86 -3.43 1.16 15.01
N TYR A 87 -2.27 1.09 15.64
CA TYR A 87 -1.77 -0.10 16.31
C TYR A 87 -2.51 -0.37 17.63
N ALA A 88 -2.85 0.69 18.36
CA ALA A 88 -3.69 0.58 19.55
C ALA A 88 -5.10 0.08 19.18
N THR A 89 -5.63 0.44 18.01
CA THR A 89 -6.89 -0.10 17.48
C THR A 89 -6.77 -1.59 17.21
N ILE A 90 -5.75 -2.03 16.49
CA ILE A 90 -5.48 -3.46 16.23
C ILE A 90 -5.37 -4.22 17.57
N ALA A 91 -4.57 -3.70 18.50
CA ALA A 91 -4.37 -4.32 19.82
C ALA A 91 -5.70 -4.41 20.60
N SER A 92 -6.52 -3.37 20.61
CA SER A 92 -7.80 -3.33 21.31
C SER A 92 -8.80 -4.35 20.76
N ILE A 93 -8.81 -4.60 19.46
CA ILE A 93 -9.63 -5.64 18.83
C ILE A 93 -9.15 -7.03 19.24
N MET A 94 -7.83 -7.27 19.22
CA MET A 94 -7.23 -8.57 19.55
C MET A 94 -7.30 -8.88 21.04
N ALA A 95 -7.22 -7.86 21.90
CA ALA A 95 -7.35 -8.00 23.36
C ALA A 95 -8.73 -8.50 23.83
N ARG A 96 -9.76 -8.50 22.95
CA ARG A 96 -11.10 -9.03 23.30
C ARG A 96 -11.11 -10.51 23.67
N ASN A 97 -10.14 -11.27 23.20
CA ASN A 97 -10.07 -12.71 23.38
C ASN A 97 -8.80 -13.18 24.11
N SER A 98 -7.90 -12.26 24.48
CA SER A 98 -6.61 -12.62 25.11
C SER A 98 -6.03 -11.44 25.87
N SER A 99 -5.37 -11.69 27.02
CA SER A 99 -4.60 -10.65 27.70
C SER A 99 -3.34 -10.30 26.92
N LEU A 100 -3.04 -9.00 26.87
CA LEU A 100 -1.79 -8.45 26.31
C LEU A 100 -0.82 -7.99 27.40
N ASP A 101 -1.12 -8.25 28.66
CA ASP A 101 -0.34 -7.79 29.80
C ASP A 101 1.13 -8.21 29.70
N GLY A 102 2.02 -7.26 29.94
CA GLY A 102 3.47 -7.45 29.89
C GLY A 102 4.05 -7.67 28.49
N LEU A 103 3.25 -7.55 27.44
CA LEU A 103 3.72 -7.65 26.05
C LEU A 103 4.11 -6.27 25.51
N GLU A 104 5.31 -6.19 24.97
CA GLU A 104 5.80 -5.03 24.25
C GLU A 104 6.00 -5.40 22.78
N ILE A 105 5.48 -4.59 21.83
CA ILE A 105 5.73 -4.76 20.41
C ILE A 105 6.40 -3.51 19.84
N GLU A 106 7.60 -3.70 19.29
CA GLU A 106 8.34 -2.68 18.55
C GLU A 106 8.10 -2.85 17.05
N ILE A 107 7.83 -1.74 16.36
CA ILE A 107 7.65 -1.66 14.90
C ILE A 107 8.75 -0.79 14.32
N SER A 108 9.34 -1.29 13.23
CA SER A 108 10.27 -0.54 12.38
C SER A 108 10.01 -0.85 10.90
N SER A 109 10.51 -0.02 9.99
CA SER A 109 10.25 -0.20 8.56
C SER A 109 11.42 0.26 7.69
N ASP A 110 11.81 -0.59 6.73
CA ASP A 110 12.71 -0.21 5.63
C ASP A 110 11.97 0.51 4.50
N ILE A 111 10.63 0.52 4.57
CA ILE A 111 9.75 1.11 3.57
C ILE A 111 9.65 2.61 3.81
N PRO A 112 9.99 3.46 2.83
CA PRO A 112 9.87 4.91 2.98
C PRO A 112 8.44 5.34 3.32
N VAL A 113 8.31 6.12 4.41
CA VAL A 113 7.00 6.55 4.92
C VAL A 113 6.37 7.58 3.98
N GLN A 114 5.06 7.45 3.70
CA GLN A 114 4.27 8.39 2.88
C GLN A 114 4.70 8.55 1.42
N LYS A 115 5.57 7.70 0.89
CA LYS A 115 6.06 7.78 -0.48
C LYS A 115 5.23 7.00 -1.51
N GLY A 116 4.30 6.16 -1.10
CA GLY A 116 3.44 5.40 -2.02
C GLY A 116 3.74 3.89 -2.11
N TYR A 117 4.54 3.37 -1.18
CA TYR A 117 4.92 1.95 -1.08
C TYR A 117 3.99 1.12 -0.18
N ALA A 118 2.83 1.63 0.17
CA ALA A 118 1.90 1.01 1.13
C ALA A 118 2.53 0.65 2.49
N SER A 119 3.44 1.49 2.99
CA SER A 119 4.11 1.29 4.28
C SER A 119 3.12 1.12 5.44
N SER A 120 2.00 1.85 5.43
CA SER A 120 0.95 1.75 6.45
C SER A 120 0.34 0.34 6.53
N ALA A 121 0.02 -0.24 5.37
CA ALA A 121 -0.53 -1.58 5.28
C ALA A 121 0.48 -2.64 5.75
N ALA A 122 1.74 -2.54 5.31
CA ALA A 122 2.80 -3.45 5.73
C ALA A 122 3.05 -3.37 7.25
N CYS A 123 3.14 -2.18 7.84
CA CYS A 123 3.32 -2.00 9.28
C CYS A 123 2.13 -2.54 10.08
N SER A 124 0.89 -2.24 9.65
CA SER A 124 -0.32 -2.75 10.30
C SER A 124 -0.38 -4.28 10.25
N LEU A 125 0.01 -4.87 9.11
CA LEU A 125 0.03 -6.32 8.94
C LEU A 125 1.12 -6.98 9.79
N ALA A 126 2.36 -6.49 9.76
CA ALA A 126 3.45 -7.02 10.57
C ALA A 126 3.10 -6.98 12.07
N PHE A 127 2.51 -5.87 12.54
CA PHE A 127 2.04 -5.73 13.91
C PHE A 127 0.96 -6.74 14.28
N ALA A 128 -0.09 -6.87 13.45
CA ALA A 128 -1.18 -7.80 13.69
C ALA A 128 -0.70 -9.26 13.71
N LEU A 129 0.21 -9.63 12.80
CA LEU A 129 0.82 -10.96 12.74
C LEU A 129 1.65 -11.27 13.98
N GLU A 130 2.50 -10.32 14.41
CA GLU A 130 3.32 -10.52 15.61
C GLU A 130 2.44 -10.66 16.85
N LEU A 131 1.41 -9.82 16.96
CA LEU A 131 0.46 -9.92 18.07
C LEU A 131 -0.29 -11.25 18.05
N ALA A 132 -0.76 -11.70 16.88
CA ALA A 132 -1.43 -12.99 16.71
C ALA A 132 -0.55 -14.16 17.20
N LYS A 133 0.73 -14.17 16.82
CA LYS A 133 1.70 -15.20 17.28
C LYS A 133 1.83 -15.21 18.81
N GLN A 134 1.88 -14.03 19.45
CA GLN A 134 2.06 -13.95 20.90
C GLN A 134 0.84 -14.44 21.68
N ILE A 135 -0.36 -14.21 21.17
CA ILE A 135 -1.61 -14.66 21.83
C ILE A 135 -2.10 -16.03 21.34
N GLY A 136 -1.35 -16.69 20.47
CA GLY A 136 -1.72 -18.01 19.91
C GLY A 136 -2.96 -17.98 19.01
N ALA A 137 -3.24 -16.84 18.38
CA ALA A 137 -4.35 -16.71 17.42
C ALA A 137 -4.00 -17.32 16.06
N ASN A 138 -4.99 -17.88 15.38
CA ASN A 138 -4.81 -18.38 14.03
C ASN A 138 -4.53 -17.25 13.05
N ILE A 139 -3.55 -17.46 12.17
CA ILE A 139 -3.24 -16.53 11.09
C ILE A 139 -4.11 -16.93 9.88
N ASP A 140 -5.25 -16.28 9.77
CA ASP A 140 -6.25 -16.49 8.73
C ASP A 140 -6.76 -15.14 8.18
N SER A 141 -7.84 -15.17 7.40
CA SER A 141 -8.46 -13.97 6.84
C SER A 141 -8.90 -12.94 7.89
N LYS A 142 -9.17 -13.36 9.13
CA LYS A 142 -9.56 -12.44 10.21
C LYS A 142 -8.41 -11.53 10.63
N ILE A 143 -7.18 -12.05 10.62
CA ILE A 143 -5.99 -11.23 10.91
C ILE A 143 -5.81 -10.15 9.83
N LEU A 144 -6.09 -10.46 8.57
CA LEU A 144 -6.05 -9.45 7.49
C LEU A 144 -7.09 -8.36 7.71
N GLU A 145 -8.29 -8.73 8.15
CA GLU A 145 -9.33 -7.74 8.49
C GLU A 145 -8.90 -6.87 9.68
N VAL A 146 -8.33 -7.46 10.73
CA VAL A 146 -7.83 -6.71 11.89
C VAL A 146 -6.69 -5.77 11.49
N ALA A 147 -5.72 -6.23 10.69
CA ALA A 147 -4.66 -5.38 10.16
C ALA A 147 -5.22 -4.20 9.34
N ARG A 148 -6.28 -4.47 8.57
CA ARG A 148 -6.97 -3.47 7.76
C ARG A 148 -7.66 -2.40 8.62
N GLU A 149 -8.16 -2.74 9.82
CA GLU A 149 -8.74 -1.74 10.71
C GLU A 149 -7.70 -0.68 11.12
N GLY A 150 -6.43 -1.07 11.34
CA GLY A 150 -5.34 -0.11 11.54
C GLY A 150 -5.10 0.79 10.32
N ASP A 151 -5.07 0.22 9.12
CA ASP A 151 -4.85 0.98 7.88
C ASP A 151 -6.02 1.96 7.58
N LYS A 152 -7.26 1.59 7.91
CA LYS A 152 -8.42 2.49 7.84
C LYS A 152 -8.25 3.72 8.75
N VAL A 153 -7.71 3.52 9.95
CA VAL A 153 -7.44 4.62 10.89
C VAL A 153 -6.38 5.57 10.35
N ILE A 154 -5.31 5.03 9.75
CA ILE A 154 -4.25 5.84 9.13
C ILE A 154 -4.79 6.71 8.00
N HIS A 155 -5.57 6.10 7.12
CA HIS A 155 -6.10 6.77 5.92
C HIS A 155 -7.44 7.47 6.14
N LYS A 156 -8.04 7.35 7.31
CA LYS A 156 -9.37 7.86 7.65
C LYS A 156 -10.45 7.43 6.64
N SER A 157 -10.37 6.20 6.17
CA SER A 157 -11.19 5.69 5.06
C SER A 157 -11.58 4.23 5.25
N GLU A 158 -12.87 3.91 5.13
CA GLU A 158 -13.38 2.52 5.12
C GLU A 158 -12.89 1.72 3.90
N GLY A 159 -12.48 2.39 2.84
CA GLY A 159 -11.95 1.77 1.62
C GLY A 159 -10.48 1.37 1.70
N ALA A 160 -9.73 1.82 2.71
CA ALA A 160 -8.29 1.58 2.82
C ALA A 160 -7.92 0.11 2.98
N GLY A 161 -6.70 -0.24 2.61
CA GLY A 161 -6.05 -1.52 2.88
C GLY A 161 -6.53 -2.73 2.07
N LYS A 162 -7.59 -2.62 1.25
CA LYS A 162 -8.18 -3.78 0.58
C LYS A 162 -7.21 -4.54 -0.31
N ILE A 163 -6.47 -3.87 -1.18
CA ILE A 163 -5.49 -4.50 -2.04
C ILE A 163 -4.12 -4.60 -1.36
N ASP A 164 -3.74 -3.57 -0.60
CA ASP A 164 -2.38 -3.47 -0.04
C ASP A 164 -2.11 -4.54 1.03
N ILE A 165 -3.02 -4.70 2.00
CA ILE A 165 -2.91 -5.74 3.03
C ILE A 165 -2.85 -7.14 2.40
N ASN A 166 -3.75 -7.43 1.45
CA ASN A 166 -3.77 -8.74 0.80
C ASN A 166 -2.50 -8.99 -0.02
N THR A 167 -2.01 -7.97 -0.76
CA THR A 167 -0.78 -8.11 -1.55
C THR A 167 0.43 -8.33 -0.65
N SER A 168 0.54 -7.56 0.43
CA SER A 168 1.60 -7.71 1.42
C SER A 168 1.54 -9.09 2.10
N PHE A 169 0.34 -9.61 2.38
CA PHE A 169 0.18 -10.92 3.01
C PHE A 169 0.53 -12.08 2.08
N TYR A 170 -0.05 -12.09 0.89
CA TYR A 170 0.14 -13.22 -0.05
C TYR A 170 1.49 -13.22 -0.75
N GLY A 171 2.13 -12.05 -0.87
CA GLY A 171 3.29 -11.88 -1.73
C GLY A 171 2.96 -12.04 -3.22
N GLY A 172 3.95 -11.82 -4.08
CA GLY A 172 3.82 -11.92 -5.52
C GLY A 172 2.95 -10.81 -6.12
N ILE A 173 2.21 -11.18 -7.14
CA ILE A 173 1.30 -10.30 -7.87
C ILE A 173 -0.13 -10.62 -7.46
N VAL A 174 -0.87 -9.60 -7.02
CA VAL A 174 -2.26 -9.73 -6.57
C VAL A 174 -3.14 -8.83 -7.41
N SER A 175 -4.22 -9.40 -7.94
CA SER A 175 -5.32 -8.66 -8.56
C SER A 175 -6.43 -8.41 -7.54
N TYR A 176 -7.14 -7.30 -7.70
CA TYR A 176 -8.26 -6.92 -6.86
C TYR A 176 -9.32 -6.16 -7.64
N SER A 177 -10.58 -6.52 -7.43
CA SER A 177 -11.74 -5.67 -7.73
C SER A 177 -12.75 -5.78 -6.60
N SER A 178 -13.71 -4.85 -6.53
CA SER A 178 -14.76 -4.92 -5.49
C SER A 178 -15.67 -6.15 -5.64
N GLU A 179 -15.80 -6.68 -6.85
CA GLU A 179 -16.61 -7.86 -7.16
C GLU A 179 -15.88 -9.16 -6.83
N MET A 180 -14.60 -9.28 -7.24
CA MET A 180 -13.85 -10.53 -7.09
C MET A 180 -13.09 -10.65 -5.76
N GLY A 181 -12.90 -9.54 -5.04
CA GLY A 181 -11.97 -9.50 -3.91
C GLY A 181 -10.51 -9.56 -4.35
N ALA A 182 -9.62 -9.85 -3.41
CA ALA A 182 -8.18 -10.01 -3.69
C ALA A 182 -7.86 -11.45 -4.11
N ARG A 183 -7.04 -11.60 -5.15
CA ARG A 183 -6.60 -12.88 -5.67
C ARG A 183 -5.11 -12.85 -5.97
N LYS A 184 -4.32 -13.74 -5.35
CA LYS A 184 -2.94 -13.99 -5.77
C LYS A 184 -2.95 -14.60 -7.16
N GLU A 185 -2.28 -13.97 -8.09
CA GLU A 185 -2.12 -14.48 -9.45
C GLU A 185 -0.98 -15.50 -9.49
N ASN A 186 -1.19 -16.59 -10.21
CA ASN A 186 -0.12 -17.57 -10.45
C ASN A 186 0.81 -17.05 -11.56
N ILE A 187 1.64 -16.08 -11.20
CA ILE A 187 2.60 -15.41 -12.09
C ILE A 187 3.95 -15.47 -11.40
N ASP A 188 4.92 -16.08 -12.07
CA ASP A 188 6.32 -16.10 -11.68
C ASP A 188 7.12 -15.44 -12.80
N VAL A 189 7.33 -14.12 -12.68
CA VAL A 189 8.03 -13.31 -13.69
C VAL A 189 9.08 -12.43 -13.01
N HIS A 190 10.31 -12.51 -13.50
CA HIS A 190 11.33 -11.57 -13.06
C HIS A 190 11.12 -10.20 -13.75
N LEU A 191 10.76 -9.19 -12.99
CA LEU A 191 10.63 -7.81 -13.44
C LEU A 191 11.75 -6.96 -12.83
N ASN A 192 12.52 -6.30 -13.68
CA ASN A 192 13.55 -5.36 -13.26
C ASN A 192 12.88 -3.99 -13.03
N ILE A 193 12.45 -3.74 -11.78
CA ILE A 193 11.68 -2.56 -11.41
C ILE A 193 12.56 -1.58 -10.66
N PHE A 194 12.54 -0.33 -11.12
CA PHE A 194 13.11 0.80 -10.43
C PHE A 194 11.98 1.72 -9.95
N ILE A 195 12.12 2.20 -8.73
CA ILE A 195 11.21 3.19 -8.17
C ILE A 195 11.95 4.52 -8.15
N VAL A 196 11.34 5.53 -8.76
CA VAL A 196 11.87 6.89 -8.86
C VAL A 196 10.98 7.78 -7.99
N ASP A 197 11.57 8.38 -6.95
CA ASP A 197 10.87 9.32 -6.08
C ASP A 197 10.91 10.72 -6.70
N THR A 198 9.75 11.21 -7.09
CA THR A 198 9.59 12.55 -7.69
C THR A 198 9.37 13.66 -6.66
N GLY A 199 9.49 13.33 -5.36
CA GLY A 199 9.35 14.28 -4.27
C GLY A 199 7.95 14.35 -3.67
N PRO A 200 7.56 15.48 -3.09
CA PRO A 200 6.29 15.64 -2.39
C PRO A 200 5.08 15.28 -3.25
N LYS A 201 4.10 14.64 -2.64
CA LYS A 201 2.85 14.26 -3.30
C LYS A 201 1.66 14.91 -2.61
N LYS A 202 0.57 15.07 -3.35
CA LYS A 202 -0.75 15.34 -2.79
C LYS A 202 -1.23 14.15 -1.95
N SER A 203 -2.10 14.39 -0.99
CA SER A 203 -2.71 13.27 -0.26
C SER A 203 -3.55 12.41 -1.20
N THR A 204 -3.64 11.12 -0.91
CA THR A 204 -4.52 10.21 -1.69
C THR A 204 -5.98 10.66 -1.64
N ALA A 205 -6.42 11.26 -0.53
CA ALA A 205 -7.76 11.80 -0.40
C ALA A 205 -8.03 12.95 -1.39
N GLU A 206 -7.05 13.85 -1.59
CA GLU A 206 -7.18 14.96 -2.55
C GLU A 206 -7.27 14.44 -3.99
N THR A 207 -6.41 13.51 -4.38
CA THR A 207 -6.40 12.99 -5.77
C THR A 207 -7.63 12.14 -6.06
N VAL A 208 -8.10 11.34 -5.10
CA VAL A 208 -9.36 10.58 -5.20
C VAL A 208 -10.56 11.54 -5.24
N GLY A 209 -10.55 12.59 -4.42
CA GLY A 209 -11.55 13.66 -4.44
C GLY A 209 -11.64 14.34 -5.80
N HIS A 210 -10.50 14.70 -6.38
CA HIS A 210 -10.43 15.29 -7.72
C HIS A 210 -11.06 14.38 -8.81
N VAL A 211 -10.73 13.09 -8.81
CA VAL A 211 -11.34 12.14 -9.78
C VAL A 211 -12.84 12.00 -9.54
N ARG A 212 -13.29 12.07 -8.28
CA ARG A 212 -14.72 12.07 -7.95
C ARG A 212 -15.44 13.29 -8.51
N GLU A 213 -14.89 14.48 -8.33
CA GLU A 213 -15.43 15.72 -8.91
C GLU A 213 -15.49 15.65 -10.44
N LEU A 214 -14.44 15.10 -11.09
CA LEU A 214 -14.42 14.87 -12.52
C LEU A 214 -15.54 13.90 -12.96
N TYR A 215 -15.72 12.82 -12.22
CA TYR A 215 -16.79 11.83 -12.45
C TYR A 215 -18.20 12.42 -12.30
N GLU A 216 -18.40 13.29 -11.31
CA GLU A 216 -19.68 13.98 -11.11
C GLU A 216 -19.96 15.00 -12.22
N LYS A 217 -18.92 15.68 -12.74
CA LYS A 217 -19.02 16.70 -13.79
C LYS A 217 -19.18 16.09 -15.20
N ASP A 218 -18.41 15.07 -15.53
CA ASP A 218 -18.44 14.33 -16.78
C ASP A 218 -18.37 12.82 -16.54
N ARG A 219 -19.50 12.26 -16.15
CA ARG A 219 -19.61 10.83 -15.83
C ARG A 219 -19.23 9.95 -17.01
N GLN A 220 -19.74 10.27 -18.21
CA GLN A 220 -19.55 9.43 -19.38
C GLN A 220 -18.10 9.45 -19.88
N GLY A 221 -17.46 10.61 -19.90
CA GLY A 221 -16.05 10.74 -20.28
C GLY A 221 -15.13 10.07 -19.27
N THR A 222 -15.36 10.31 -17.98
CA THR A 222 -14.55 9.70 -16.92
C THR A 222 -14.71 8.18 -16.88
N GLU A 223 -15.94 7.66 -17.03
CA GLU A 223 -16.19 6.22 -17.03
C GLU A 223 -15.51 5.51 -18.21
N ARG A 224 -15.43 6.16 -19.38
CA ARG A 224 -14.64 5.63 -20.52
C ARG A 224 -13.16 5.48 -20.14
N ILE A 225 -12.55 6.49 -19.51
CA ILE A 225 -11.15 6.42 -19.08
C ILE A 225 -10.97 5.29 -18.04
N LEU A 226 -11.85 5.19 -17.05
CA LEU A 226 -11.80 4.14 -16.03
C LEU A 226 -11.95 2.73 -16.62
N ASN A 227 -12.80 2.57 -17.66
CA ASN A 227 -12.95 1.30 -18.38
C ASN A 227 -11.69 0.96 -19.20
N GLU A 228 -11.01 1.93 -19.80
CA GLU A 228 -9.73 1.68 -20.46
C GLU A 228 -8.63 1.31 -19.47
N ILE A 229 -8.60 1.89 -18.27
CA ILE A 229 -7.69 1.48 -17.18
C ILE A 229 -7.97 0.03 -16.76
N ASP A 230 -9.24 -0.37 -16.65
CA ASP A 230 -9.62 -1.77 -16.37
C ASP A 230 -9.10 -2.71 -17.47
N ALA A 231 -9.27 -2.32 -18.75
CA ALA A 231 -8.76 -3.09 -19.88
C ALA A 231 -7.22 -3.21 -19.84
N CYS A 232 -6.50 -2.15 -19.48
CA CYS A 232 -5.05 -2.20 -19.23
C CYS A 232 -4.71 -3.22 -18.14
N SER A 233 -5.46 -3.24 -17.03
CA SER A 233 -5.23 -4.19 -15.94
C SER A 233 -5.46 -5.64 -16.39
N ARG A 234 -6.55 -5.91 -17.10
CA ARG A 234 -6.83 -7.27 -17.64
C ARG A 234 -5.74 -7.72 -18.60
N LYS A 235 -5.37 -6.86 -19.55
CA LYS A 235 -4.31 -7.18 -20.52
C LYS A 235 -2.96 -7.35 -19.84
N GLY A 236 -2.67 -6.54 -18.81
CA GLY A 236 -1.44 -6.65 -18.03
C GLY A 236 -1.28 -8.01 -17.35
N ILE A 237 -2.35 -8.59 -16.79
CA ILE A 237 -2.31 -9.96 -16.22
C ILE A 237 -1.93 -11.00 -17.29
N GLU A 238 -2.52 -10.91 -18.48
CA GLU A 238 -2.22 -11.83 -19.59
C GLU A 238 -0.75 -11.76 -20.00
N LEU A 239 -0.23 -10.56 -20.18
CA LEU A 239 1.16 -10.32 -20.57
C LEU A 239 2.16 -10.78 -19.50
N LEU A 240 1.86 -10.55 -18.22
CA LEU A 240 2.66 -11.05 -17.12
C LEU A 240 2.65 -12.58 -17.04
N LYS A 241 1.51 -13.23 -17.31
CA LYS A 241 1.42 -14.72 -17.36
C LYS A 241 2.23 -15.32 -18.51
N THR A 242 2.36 -14.63 -19.61
CA THR A 242 3.18 -15.07 -20.75
C THR A 242 4.64 -14.65 -20.67
N GLY A 243 5.00 -13.81 -19.67
CA GLY A 243 6.35 -13.27 -19.53
C GLY A 243 6.70 -12.16 -20.54
N ASP A 244 5.71 -11.61 -21.23
CA ASP A 244 5.90 -10.51 -22.19
C ASP A 244 6.12 -9.18 -21.46
N LYS A 245 7.35 -8.95 -21.03
CA LYS A 245 7.76 -7.74 -20.30
C LYS A 245 7.63 -6.47 -21.17
N ARG A 246 7.89 -6.57 -22.47
CA ARG A 246 7.80 -5.42 -23.39
C ARG A 246 6.35 -5.00 -23.59
N GLY A 247 5.48 -5.93 -23.91
CA GLY A 247 4.06 -5.67 -24.00
C GLY A 247 3.47 -5.13 -22.70
N PHE A 248 3.91 -5.65 -21.54
CA PHE A 248 3.50 -5.14 -20.24
C PHE A 248 3.96 -3.69 -20.02
N GLY A 249 5.19 -3.35 -20.42
CA GLY A 249 5.71 -1.98 -20.37
C GLY A 249 4.90 -0.99 -21.22
N GLU A 250 4.49 -1.40 -22.41
CA GLU A 250 3.61 -0.59 -23.28
C GLU A 250 2.25 -0.33 -22.60
N ILE A 251 1.68 -1.33 -21.94
CA ILE A 251 0.45 -1.15 -21.14
C ILE A 251 0.68 -0.22 -19.95
N MET A 252 1.85 -0.25 -19.30
CA MET A 252 2.20 0.73 -18.25
C MET A 252 2.17 2.17 -18.79
N TYR A 253 2.78 2.42 -19.97
CA TYR A 253 2.73 3.73 -20.62
C TYR A 253 1.31 4.15 -20.95
N ARG A 254 0.50 3.23 -21.52
CA ARG A 254 -0.91 3.53 -21.80
C ARG A 254 -1.70 3.87 -20.55
N ASN A 255 -1.50 3.13 -19.47
CA ASN A 255 -2.14 3.42 -18.19
C ASN A 255 -1.72 4.78 -17.62
N GLN A 256 -0.45 5.18 -17.78
CA GLN A 256 0.01 6.52 -17.40
C GLN A 256 -0.71 7.64 -18.16
N GLU A 257 -0.88 7.49 -19.47
CA GLU A 257 -1.62 8.46 -20.28
C GLU A 257 -3.06 8.63 -19.76
N LEU A 258 -3.73 7.54 -19.43
CA LEU A 258 -5.08 7.55 -18.87
C LEU A 258 -5.13 8.21 -17.49
N LEU A 259 -4.13 7.94 -16.63
CA LEU A 259 -4.01 8.59 -15.33
C LEU A 259 -3.72 10.09 -15.44
N ASN A 260 -2.94 10.50 -16.46
CA ASN A 260 -2.74 11.90 -16.77
C ASN A 260 -4.04 12.58 -17.26
N MET A 261 -4.84 11.89 -18.08
CA MET A 261 -6.17 12.37 -18.49
C MET A 261 -7.13 12.53 -17.31
N LEU A 262 -7.02 11.70 -16.25
CA LEU A 262 -7.73 11.88 -15.00
C LEU A 262 -7.20 13.04 -14.14
N GLY A 263 -6.11 13.73 -14.56
CA GLY A 263 -5.52 14.84 -13.81
C GLY A 263 -4.80 14.45 -12.53
N VAL A 264 -4.38 13.18 -12.40
CA VAL A 264 -3.71 12.66 -11.19
C VAL A 264 -2.20 12.51 -11.34
N SER A 265 -1.63 12.92 -12.46
CA SER A 265 -0.18 13.00 -12.65
C SER A 265 0.41 14.31 -12.10
N SER A 266 1.70 14.49 -12.24
CA SER A 266 2.45 15.73 -11.92
C SER A 266 3.61 15.93 -12.87
N GLU A 267 4.17 17.15 -12.90
CA GLU A 267 5.31 17.47 -13.76
C GLU A 267 6.50 16.52 -13.53
N GLY A 268 6.82 16.18 -12.26
CA GLY A 268 7.90 15.26 -11.94
C GLY A 268 7.62 13.83 -12.44
N LEU A 269 6.39 13.35 -12.30
CA LEU A 269 5.97 12.05 -12.81
C LEU A 269 6.04 12.00 -14.33
N GLU A 270 5.52 13.03 -15.02
CA GLU A 270 5.57 13.11 -16.50
C GLU A 270 7.01 13.23 -17.00
N LEU A 271 7.89 13.93 -16.26
CA LEU A 271 9.32 14.01 -16.59
C LEU A 271 9.98 12.61 -16.53
N VAL A 272 9.70 11.82 -15.49
CA VAL A 272 10.20 10.45 -15.40
C VAL A 272 9.70 9.59 -16.57
N VAL A 273 8.40 9.65 -16.88
CA VAL A 273 7.82 8.89 -18.00
C VAL A 273 8.43 9.29 -19.34
N LYS A 274 8.58 10.61 -19.58
CA LYS A 274 9.24 11.13 -20.76
C LYS A 274 10.66 10.61 -20.90
N LYS A 275 11.45 10.69 -19.81
CA LYS A 275 12.83 10.22 -19.80
C LYS A 275 12.95 8.71 -19.97
N ALA A 276 12.00 7.95 -19.42
CA ALA A 276 11.94 6.51 -19.65
C ALA A 276 11.73 6.20 -21.15
N LYS A 277 10.80 6.89 -21.84
CA LYS A 277 10.59 6.74 -23.28
C LYS A 277 11.83 7.17 -24.11
N GLU A 278 12.45 8.30 -23.78
CA GLU A 278 13.65 8.81 -24.48
C GLU A 278 14.85 7.84 -24.37
N ASN A 279 14.92 7.04 -23.29
CA ASN A 279 16.00 6.06 -23.03
C ASN A 279 15.56 4.62 -23.35
N ASN A 280 14.47 4.42 -24.11
CA ASN A 280 13.96 3.12 -24.54
C ASN A 280 13.69 2.13 -23.40
N LEU A 281 13.36 2.60 -22.20
CA LEU A 281 12.95 1.74 -21.09
C LEU A 281 11.58 1.12 -21.40
N LEU A 282 11.34 -0.07 -20.92
CA LEU A 282 10.17 -0.88 -21.30
C LEU A 282 8.84 -0.22 -20.93
N GLY A 283 8.76 0.41 -19.73
CA GLY A 283 7.56 1.04 -19.24
C GLY A 283 7.83 1.98 -18.06
N ALA A 284 6.97 2.99 -17.89
CA ALA A 284 7.02 3.86 -16.71
C ALA A 284 5.64 4.43 -16.43
N LYS A 285 5.29 4.54 -15.13
CA LYS A 285 4.03 5.16 -14.68
C LYS A 285 4.10 5.53 -13.20
N LEU A 286 3.20 6.38 -12.78
CA LEU A 286 2.98 6.63 -11.35
C LEU A 286 2.53 5.34 -10.62
N SER A 287 2.78 5.25 -9.32
CA SER A 287 2.25 4.20 -8.46
C SER A 287 1.57 4.79 -7.23
N GLY A 288 0.32 4.41 -7.00
CA GLY A 288 -0.53 4.89 -5.91
C GLY A 288 -1.44 6.05 -6.31
N GLY A 289 -1.67 7.00 -5.40
CA GLY A 289 -2.66 8.08 -5.61
C GLY A 289 -2.25 9.15 -6.64
N GLY A 290 -0.98 9.26 -6.98
CA GLY A 290 -0.48 10.31 -7.88
C GLY A 290 -0.39 11.68 -7.22
N GLY A 291 -0.33 12.73 -8.06
CA GLY A 291 -0.08 14.10 -7.61
C GLY A 291 1.35 14.32 -7.09
N GLY A 292 2.32 13.54 -7.55
CA GLY A 292 3.69 13.41 -7.07
C GLY A 292 3.95 12.03 -6.46
N GLY A 293 4.99 11.92 -5.64
CA GLY A 293 5.41 10.65 -5.01
C GLY A 293 6.23 9.79 -5.96
N ILE A 294 5.93 8.50 -6.08
CA ILE A 294 6.76 7.57 -6.84
C ILE A 294 6.23 7.26 -8.24
N ALA A 295 7.18 7.14 -9.17
CA ALA A 295 7.00 6.44 -10.43
C ALA A 295 7.66 5.06 -10.34
N ILE A 296 7.06 4.05 -10.96
CA ILE A 296 7.68 2.76 -11.23
C ILE A 296 8.16 2.74 -12.67
N VAL A 297 9.37 2.25 -12.88
CA VAL A 297 10.01 2.11 -14.18
C VAL A 297 10.36 0.65 -14.39
N LEU A 298 9.89 0.07 -15.47
CA LEU A 298 10.25 -1.27 -15.91
C LEU A 298 11.38 -1.17 -16.94
N ALA A 299 12.44 -1.92 -16.76
CA ALA A 299 13.61 -1.88 -17.61
C ALA A 299 14.06 -3.27 -18.01
N ASP A 300 14.84 -3.38 -19.10
CA ASP A 300 15.61 -4.58 -19.39
C ASP A 300 16.74 -4.76 -18.37
N ASP A 301 17.31 -5.96 -18.28
CA ASP A 301 18.28 -6.30 -17.23
C ASP A 301 19.57 -5.45 -17.32
N ASP A 302 19.95 -5.01 -18.52
CA ASP A 302 21.14 -4.20 -18.79
C ASP A 302 20.85 -2.69 -18.88
N ALA A 303 19.62 -2.27 -18.60
CA ALA A 303 19.23 -0.86 -18.80
C ALA A 303 19.82 0.06 -17.73
N GLU A 304 20.35 1.21 -18.18
CA GLU A 304 20.84 2.26 -17.31
C GLU A 304 19.70 3.18 -16.87
N THR A 305 19.50 3.26 -15.55
CA THR A 305 18.50 4.18 -14.94
C THR A 305 19.16 5.44 -14.36
N LYS A 306 20.47 5.64 -14.62
CA LYS A 306 21.25 6.78 -14.15
C LYS A 306 20.64 8.12 -14.57
N VAL A 307 19.95 8.17 -15.70
CA VAL A 307 19.24 9.35 -16.19
C VAL A 307 18.32 9.99 -15.14
N PHE A 308 17.72 9.20 -14.25
CA PHE A 308 16.85 9.74 -13.20
C PHE A 308 17.63 10.32 -12.03
N SER A 309 18.76 9.69 -11.65
CA SER A 309 19.65 10.24 -10.61
C SER A 309 20.33 11.53 -11.08
N ASP A 310 20.67 11.63 -12.36
CA ASP A 310 21.25 12.84 -12.97
C ASP A 310 20.25 14.02 -12.97
N LEU A 311 18.95 13.73 -12.89
CA LEU A 311 17.88 14.73 -12.70
C LEU A 311 17.64 15.07 -11.22
N GLY A 312 18.38 14.46 -10.29
CA GLY A 312 18.26 14.69 -8.86
C GLY A 312 17.18 13.85 -8.17
N PHE A 313 16.60 12.86 -8.85
CA PHE A 313 15.64 11.95 -8.23
C PHE A 313 16.34 10.82 -7.46
N GLU A 314 15.78 10.43 -6.33
CA GLU A 314 16.16 9.20 -5.65
C GLU A 314 15.64 7.99 -6.44
N VAL A 315 16.53 7.04 -6.75
CA VAL A 315 16.22 5.83 -7.51
C VAL A 315 16.52 4.60 -6.67
N LYS A 316 15.55 3.70 -6.54
CA LYS A 316 15.72 2.46 -5.80
C LYS A 316 15.30 1.26 -6.64
N LYS A 317 16.20 0.30 -6.82
CA LYS A 317 15.87 -0.98 -7.45
C LYS A 317 15.15 -1.87 -6.43
N VAL A 318 14.06 -2.52 -6.86
CA VAL A 318 13.30 -3.48 -6.04
C VAL A 318 13.01 -4.74 -6.85
N SER A 319 12.78 -5.83 -6.15
CA SER A 319 12.30 -7.09 -6.73
C SER A 319 10.90 -7.40 -6.19
N ILE A 320 10.18 -8.27 -6.89
CA ILE A 320 8.92 -8.81 -6.38
C ILE A 320 9.23 -9.80 -5.25
N ASP A 321 8.57 -9.64 -4.13
CA ASP A 321 8.55 -10.59 -3.03
C ASP A 321 7.44 -11.62 -3.27
N TYR A 322 7.78 -12.86 -3.57
CA TYR A 322 6.82 -13.92 -3.85
C TYR A 322 6.36 -14.68 -2.60
N GLU A 323 7.02 -14.47 -1.47
CA GLU A 323 6.73 -15.19 -0.23
C GLU A 323 5.62 -14.53 0.59
N GLY A 324 5.60 -13.20 0.64
CA GLY A 324 4.65 -12.42 1.42
C GLY A 324 5.04 -12.30 2.89
N ALA A 325 4.06 -11.96 3.72
CA ALA A 325 4.28 -11.72 5.15
C ALA A 325 4.58 -13.02 5.92
N LYS A 326 5.47 -12.91 6.94
CA LYS A 326 5.92 -14.04 7.77
C LYS A 326 5.72 -13.79 9.25
#